data_09eb1b3d44093e9ed4b8cfffc96c7d0c
#
_entry.id   09eb1b3d44093e9ed4b8cfffc96c7d0c
#
_cell.length_a   1.000
_cell.length_b   1.000
_cell.length_c   1.000
_cell.angle_alpha   90.00
_cell.angle_beta   90.00
_cell.angle_gamma   90.00
#
_symmetry.space_group_name_H-M   'P 1'
#
loop_
_entity.id
_entity.type
_entity.pdbx_description
1 polymer ?
#
loop_
_entity_poly.entity_id
_entity_poly.type
_entity_poly.pdbx_seq_one_letter_code
_entity_poly.pdbx_strand_id
1 'polypeptide(L)'
;MDEKKVQNISEEELTAAQGEAETENKEEATKRVMTLKKPIEKMGTLYKELHFDYDKLTGMDSLEVEDEIEKTTGMTVVAPALNLQYLIRISARACDEPIGSDDIFRMNLSDFNHVRNMARNFMLRSDR
;
A
#
# COMPACT_ATOMS: atom_id res chain seq x y z
N MET A 1 27.85 -17.80 10.89
CA MET A 1 27.09 -18.19 9.70
C MET A 1 25.60 -17.86 9.79
N ASP A 2 24.97 -18.21 10.87
CA ASP A 2 23.52 -17.96 11.01
C ASP A 2 23.17 -16.49 11.08
N GLU A 3 23.94 -15.70 11.81
CA GLU A 3 23.73 -14.26 11.85
C GLU A 3 23.85 -13.65 10.45
N LYS A 4 24.90 -14.05 9.75
CA LYS A 4 25.12 -13.57 8.40
C LYS A 4 24.04 -14.07 7.47
N LYS A 5 23.55 -15.30 7.69
CA LYS A 5 22.46 -15.84 6.92
C LYS A 5 21.16 -15.08 7.16
N VAL A 6 20.87 -14.74 8.41
CA VAL A 6 19.70 -13.95 8.75
C VAL A 6 19.80 -12.56 8.13
N GLN A 7 20.96 -11.92 8.25
CA GLN A 7 21.19 -10.64 7.60
C GLN A 7 21.12 -10.75 6.08
N ASN A 8 21.67 -11.83 5.53
CA ASN A 8 21.61 -12.06 4.09
C ASN A 8 20.17 -12.26 3.61
N ILE A 9 19.35 -12.93 4.41
CA ILE A 9 17.94 -13.09 4.08
C ILE A 9 17.28 -11.72 4.00
N SER A 10 17.54 -10.87 5.00
CA SER A 10 17.00 -9.51 5.00
C SER A 10 17.53 -8.71 3.81
N GLU A 11 18.81 -8.84 3.52
CA GLU A 11 19.41 -8.16 2.39
C GLU A 11 18.88 -8.69 1.07
N GLU A 12 18.71 -9.99 0.96
CA GLU A 12 18.14 -10.60 -0.23
C GLU A 12 16.69 -10.18 -0.43
N GLU A 13 15.91 -10.15 0.64
CA GLU A 13 14.53 -9.69 0.57
C GLU A 13 14.48 -8.22 0.18
N LEU A 14 15.33 -7.41 0.75
CA LEU A 14 15.41 -6.00 0.41
C LEU A 14 15.85 -5.81 -1.05
N THR A 15 16.84 -6.56 -1.49
CA THR A 15 17.34 -6.50 -2.86
C THR A 15 16.27 -6.98 -3.84
N ALA A 16 15.58 -8.06 -3.51
CA ALA A 16 14.50 -8.57 -4.34
C ALA A 16 13.37 -7.56 -4.43
N ALA A 17 12.99 -6.95 -3.31
CA ALA A 17 11.95 -5.92 -3.29
C ALA A 17 12.36 -4.71 -4.12
N GLN A 18 13.62 -4.30 -4.02
CA GLN A 18 14.14 -3.19 -4.81
C GLN A 18 14.19 -3.54 -6.30
N GLY A 19 14.60 -4.76 -6.62
CA GLY A 19 14.61 -5.23 -8.00
C GLY A 19 13.22 -5.30 -8.60
N GLU A 20 12.28 -5.84 -7.85
CA GLU A 20 10.88 -5.87 -8.28
C GLU A 20 10.35 -4.47 -8.47
N ALA A 21 10.64 -3.58 -7.52
CA ALA A 21 10.21 -2.20 -7.59
C ALA A 21 10.79 -1.49 -8.82
N GLU A 22 12.05 -1.72 -9.13
CA GLU A 22 12.67 -1.13 -10.31
C GLU A 22 12.08 -1.67 -11.61
N THR A 23 11.85 -2.98 -11.68
CA THR A 23 11.24 -3.59 -12.86
C THR A 23 9.84 -3.06 -13.09
N GLU A 24 9.04 -3.01 -12.04
CA GLU A 24 7.69 -2.49 -12.11
C GLU A 24 7.68 -1.00 -12.45
N ASN A 25 8.67 -0.26 -11.95
CA ASN A 25 8.80 1.16 -12.25
C ASN A 25 9.02 1.42 -13.73
N LYS A 26 9.60 0.47 -14.45
CA LYS A 26 9.78 0.59 -15.89
C LYS A 26 8.52 0.28 -16.68
N GLU A 27 7.70 -0.64 -16.19
CA GLU A 27 6.55 -1.17 -16.93
C GLU A 27 5.21 -0.70 -16.36
N GLU A 28 4.94 -1.03 -15.11
CA GLU A 28 3.66 -0.74 -14.47
C GLU A 28 3.86 -0.26 -13.04
N ALA A 29 4.71 0.75 -12.89
CA ALA A 29 5.13 1.25 -11.58
C ALA A 29 3.99 1.54 -10.62
N THR A 30 2.85 1.98 -11.13
CA THR A 30 1.74 2.47 -10.31
C THR A 30 0.58 1.51 -10.23
N LYS A 31 0.54 0.50 -11.11
CA LYS A 31 -0.57 -0.45 -11.17
C LYS A 31 -0.18 -1.77 -10.53
N ARG A 32 -1.05 -2.27 -9.70
CA ARG A 32 -0.83 -3.51 -8.97
C ARG A 32 -2.10 -4.33 -8.91
N VAL A 33 -1.96 -5.65 -9.06
CA VAL A 33 -3.03 -6.59 -8.81
C VAL A 33 -2.63 -7.39 -7.58
N MET A 34 -3.52 -7.43 -6.60
CA MET A 34 -3.27 -8.13 -5.35
C MET A 34 -4.29 -9.24 -5.18
N THR A 35 -3.81 -10.48 -5.03
CA THR A 35 -4.67 -11.60 -4.69
C THR A 35 -4.79 -11.68 -3.18
N LEU A 36 -6.03 -11.65 -2.70
CA LEU A 36 -6.30 -11.70 -1.26
C LEU A 36 -6.18 -13.13 -0.77
N LYS A 37 -5.48 -13.33 0.35
CA LYS A 37 -5.45 -14.62 1.04
C LYS A 37 -6.80 -14.92 1.65
N LYS A 38 -7.48 -13.87 2.11
CA LYS A 38 -8.84 -13.99 2.63
C LYS A 38 -9.74 -13.04 1.84
N PRO A 39 -10.59 -13.57 0.95
CA PRO A 39 -11.49 -12.74 0.16
C PRO A 39 -12.38 -11.85 1.00
N ILE A 40 -12.75 -10.71 0.45
CA ILE A 40 -13.60 -9.72 1.11
C ILE A 40 -14.96 -9.74 0.46
N GLU A 41 -16.00 -9.85 1.28
CA GLU A 41 -17.36 -9.67 0.80
C GLU A 41 -17.82 -8.27 1.15
N LYS A 42 -18.33 -7.57 0.14
CA LYS A 42 -18.86 -6.22 0.34
C LYS A 42 -20.07 -6.02 -0.57
N MET A 43 -21.19 -5.67 0.04
CA MET A 43 -22.45 -5.39 -0.67
C MET A 43 -22.85 -6.53 -1.61
N GLY A 44 -22.67 -7.76 -1.14
CA GLY A 44 -23.06 -8.96 -1.89
C GLY A 44 -22.06 -9.44 -2.93
N THR A 45 -20.95 -8.75 -3.10
CA THR A 45 -19.90 -9.15 -4.03
C THR A 45 -18.69 -9.65 -3.27
N LEU A 46 -18.16 -10.79 -3.70
CA LEU A 46 -16.96 -11.37 -3.12
C LEU A 46 -15.75 -10.97 -3.95
N TYR A 47 -14.82 -10.27 -3.33
CA TYR A 47 -13.59 -9.82 -4.00
C TYR A 47 -12.44 -10.74 -3.60
N LYS A 48 -11.84 -11.39 -4.59
CA LYS A 48 -10.67 -12.25 -4.41
C LYS A 48 -9.39 -11.54 -4.82
N GLU A 49 -9.52 -10.53 -5.66
CA GLU A 49 -8.41 -9.71 -6.12
C GLU A 49 -8.78 -8.25 -5.99
N LEU A 50 -7.79 -7.42 -5.71
CA LEU A 50 -7.95 -5.98 -5.72
C LEU A 50 -6.96 -5.38 -6.70
N HIS A 51 -7.40 -4.33 -7.39
CA HIS A 51 -6.60 -3.63 -8.38
C HIS A 51 -6.32 -2.23 -7.87
N PHE A 52 -5.05 -1.91 -7.70
CA PHE A 52 -4.62 -0.60 -7.22
C PHE A 52 -3.91 0.15 -8.36
N ASP A 53 -4.35 1.36 -8.60
CA ASP A 53 -3.74 2.24 -9.60
C ASP A 53 -3.38 3.56 -8.93
N TYR A 54 -2.14 3.66 -8.45
CA TYR A 54 -1.68 4.86 -7.75
C TYR A 54 -1.49 6.04 -8.70
N ASP A 55 -1.37 5.77 -9.99
CA ASP A 55 -1.16 6.83 -11.00
C ASP A 55 -2.39 7.72 -11.18
N LYS A 56 -3.56 7.23 -10.84
CA LYS A 56 -4.78 8.04 -10.93
C LYS A 56 -4.91 9.06 -9.81
N LEU A 57 -4.07 8.95 -8.79
CA LEU A 57 -4.12 9.84 -7.63
C LEU A 57 -3.52 11.20 -7.96
N THR A 58 -4.04 12.23 -7.30
CA THR A 58 -3.60 13.61 -7.49
C THR A 58 -3.17 14.19 -6.16
N GLY A 59 -2.58 15.38 -6.21
CA GLY A 59 -2.26 16.12 -4.98
C GLY A 59 -3.50 16.40 -4.14
N MET A 60 -4.66 16.57 -4.77
CA MET A 60 -5.90 16.76 -4.03
C MET A 60 -6.27 15.53 -3.21
N ASP A 61 -6.05 14.33 -3.77
CA ASP A 61 -6.25 13.09 -3.02
C ASP A 61 -5.38 13.07 -1.77
N SER A 62 -4.11 13.46 -1.91
CA SER A 62 -3.19 13.50 -0.79
C SER A 62 -3.66 14.49 0.28
N LEU A 63 -4.05 15.68 -0.15
CA LEU A 63 -4.52 16.71 0.77
C LEU A 63 -5.77 16.24 1.52
N GLU A 64 -6.72 15.64 0.83
CA GLU A 64 -7.95 15.15 1.44
C GLU A 64 -7.67 14.01 2.42
N VAL A 65 -6.74 13.13 2.10
CA VAL A 65 -6.34 12.05 3.00
C VAL A 65 -5.72 12.61 4.28
N GLU A 66 -4.82 13.58 4.14
CA GLU A 66 -4.21 14.21 5.31
C GLU A 66 -5.26 14.90 6.18
N ASP A 67 -6.23 15.56 5.56
CA ASP A 67 -7.33 16.21 6.27
C ASP A 67 -8.21 15.18 7.01
N GLU A 68 -8.53 14.06 6.37
CA GLU A 68 -9.27 12.98 7.02
C GLU A 68 -8.54 12.46 8.24
N ILE A 69 -7.23 12.26 8.13
CA ILE A 69 -6.41 11.76 9.25
C ILE A 69 -6.45 12.75 10.40
N GLU A 70 -6.25 14.03 10.12
CA GLU A 70 -6.28 15.06 11.16
C GLU A 70 -7.62 15.11 11.86
N LYS A 71 -8.72 15.06 11.11
CA LYS A 71 -10.07 15.10 11.67
C LYS A 71 -10.41 13.84 12.47
N THR A 72 -9.90 12.70 12.04
CA THR A 72 -10.21 11.42 12.69
C THR A 72 -9.32 11.14 13.89
N THR A 73 -8.04 11.47 13.81
CA THR A 73 -7.05 11.11 14.83
C THR A 73 -6.54 12.30 15.63
N GLY A 74 -6.75 13.52 15.13
CA GLY A 74 -6.20 14.73 15.73
C GLY A 74 -4.72 14.93 15.44
N MET A 75 -4.11 14.05 14.63
CA MET A 75 -2.68 14.09 14.34
C MET A 75 -2.40 14.60 12.94
N THR A 76 -1.32 15.36 12.81
CA THR A 76 -0.86 15.86 11.52
C THR A 76 0.08 14.85 10.88
N VAL A 77 -0.06 14.63 9.57
CA VAL A 77 0.84 13.76 8.83
C VAL A 77 2.14 14.51 8.56
N VAL A 78 3.24 13.98 9.09
CA VAL A 78 4.56 14.60 8.93
C VAL A 78 5.38 13.87 7.86
N ALA A 79 5.34 12.54 7.87
CA ALA A 79 6.08 11.72 6.92
C ALA A 79 5.12 10.72 6.28
N PRO A 80 4.48 11.09 5.16
CA PRO A 80 3.45 10.24 4.53
C PRO A 80 3.92 8.82 4.23
N ALA A 81 5.14 8.66 3.72
CA ALA A 81 5.66 7.33 3.37
C ALA A 81 5.82 6.41 4.59
N LEU A 82 5.81 6.97 5.79
CA LEU A 82 5.95 6.22 7.03
C LEU A 82 4.68 6.24 7.88
N ASN A 83 3.65 6.91 7.43
CA ASN A 83 2.41 7.04 8.17
C ASN A 83 1.41 5.97 7.73
N LEU A 84 1.10 5.06 8.64
CA LEU A 84 0.21 3.94 8.34
C LEU A 84 -1.18 4.39 7.91
N GLN A 85 -1.75 5.37 8.60
CA GLN A 85 -3.07 5.89 8.24
C GLN A 85 -3.07 6.45 6.82
N TYR A 86 -2.00 7.17 6.48
CA TYR A 86 -1.85 7.74 5.15
C TYR A 86 -1.73 6.64 4.08
N LEU A 87 -0.84 5.67 4.31
CA LEU A 87 -0.60 4.59 3.35
C LEU A 87 -1.89 3.80 3.04
N ILE A 88 -2.67 3.51 4.06
CA ILE A 88 -3.90 2.74 3.87
C ILE A 88 -4.99 3.59 3.21
N ARG A 89 -5.15 4.84 3.62
CA ARG A 89 -6.18 5.70 3.04
C ARG A 89 -5.88 6.06 1.59
N ILE A 90 -4.61 6.27 1.27
CA ILE A 90 -4.23 6.56 -0.12
C ILE A 90 -4.44 5.31 -1.00
N SER A 91 -4.17 4.13 -0.46
CA SER A 91 -4.41 2.87 -1.17
C SER A 91 -5.89 2.64 -1.44
N ALA A 92 -6.74 2.97 -0.49
CA ALA A 92 -8.19 2.84 -0.70
C ALA A 92 -8.65 3.71 -1.87
N ARG A 93 -8.10 4.90 -2.00
CA ARG A 93 -8.40 5.78 -3.12
C ARG A 93 -7.84 5.27 -4.45
N ALA A 94 -6.74 4.54 -4.40
CA ALA A 94 -6.12 3.93 -5.58
C ALA A 94 -6.83 2.66 -6.02
N CYS A 95 -7.64 2.07 -5.16
CA CYS A 95 -8.31 0.80 -5.43
C CYS A 95 -9.45 0.98 -6.43
N ASP A 96 -9.49 0.13 -7.46
CA ASP A 96 -10.54 0.18 -8.46
C ASP A 96 -11.86 -0.40 -7.94
N GLU A 97 -11.78 -1.35 -7.01
CA GLU A 97 -12.95 -1.92 -6.36
C GLU A 97 -13.47 -0.95 -5.30
N PRO A 98 -14.75 -1.03 -4.91
CA PRO A 98 -15.34 -0.12 -3.91
C PRO A 98 -14.94 -0.50 -2.48
N ILE A 99 -13.64 -0.53 -2.22
CA ILE A 99 -13.04 -0.90 -0.93
C ILE A 99 -12.55 0.38 -0.27
N GLY A 100 -13.05 0.66 0.92
CA GLY A 100 -12.63 1.82 1.69
C GLY A 100 -11.48 1.49 2.64
N SER A 101 -10.93 2.52 3.27
CA SER A 101 -9.84 2.33 4.22
C SER A 101 -10.25 1.44 5.39
N ASP A 102 -11.50 1.54 5.85
CA ASP A 102 -12.00 0.70 6.93
C ASP A 102 -12.02 -0.78 6.54
N ASP A 103 -12.31 -1.10 5.29
CA ASP A 103 -12.26 -2.47 4.80
C ASP A 103 -10.83 -3.00 4.84
N ILE A 104 -9.86 -2.16 4.45
CA ILE A 104 -8.46 -2.54 4.46
C ILE A 104 -7.96 -2.76 5.89
N PHE A 105 -8.38 -1.90 6.82
CA PHE A 105 -8.01 -2.07 8.23
C PHE A 105 -8.57 -3.36 8.83
N ARG A 106 -9.64 -3.90 8.27
CA ARG A 106 -10.23 -5.16 8.72
C ARG A 106 -9.69 -6.41 8.02
N MET A 107 -8.80 -6.25 7.06
CA MET A 107 -8.15 -7.39 6.42
C MET A 107 -7.35 -8.21 7.41
N ASN A 108 -7.08 -9.49 7.08
CA ASN A 108 -6.11 -10.22 7.88
C ASN A 108 -4.75 -9.53 7.77
N LEU A 109 -3.91 -9.77 8.74
CA LEU A 109 -2.64 -9.03 8.84
C LEU A 109 -1.74 -9.24 7.61
N SER A 110 -1.76 -10.42 7.03
CA SER A 110 -0.94 -10.72 5.86
C SER A 110 -1.33 -9.85 4.66
N ASP A 111 -2.63 -9.79 4.38
CA ASP A 111 -3.14 -8.96 3.28
C ASP A 111 -2.95 -7.47 3.58
N PHE A 112 -3.20 -7.08 4.82
CA PHE A 112 -2.99 -5.71 5.26
C PHE A 112 -1.53 -5.26 5.04
N ASN A 113 -0.59 -6.09 5.46
CA ASN A 113 0.83 -5.78 5.29
C ASN A 113 1.22 -5.68 3.81
N HIS A 114 0.59 -6.48 2.96
CA HIS A 114 0.82 -6.40 1.52
C HIS A 114 0.41 -5.03 0.98
N VAL A 115 -0.77 -4.55 1.36
CA VAL A 115 -1.24 -3.23 0.94
C VAL A 115 -0.30 -2.14 1.46
N ARG A 116 0.05 -2.21 2.73
CA ARG A 116 0.95 -1.23 3.34
C ARG A 116 2.28 -1.16 2.60
N ASN A 117 2.88 -2.31 2.31
CA ASN A 117 4.18 -2.36 1.64
C ASN A 117 4.10 -1.84 0.21
N MET A 118 3.02 -2.16 -0.48
CA MET A 118 2.75 -1.68 -1.83
C MET A 118 2.68 -0.15 -1.86
N ALA A 119 1.92 0.42 -0.95
CA ALA A 119 1.78 1.87 -0.83
C ALA A 119 3.10 2.54 -0.49
N ARG A 120 3.83 1.97 0.46
CA ARG A 120 5.14 2.51 0.85
C ARG A 120 6.11 2.50 -0.32
N ASN A 121 6.17 1.40 -1.05
CA ASN A 121 7.05 1.28 -2.20
C ASN A 121 6.71 2.34 -3.26
N PHE A 122 5.43 2.55 -3.52
CA PHE A 122 5.01 3.60 -4.43
C PHE A 122 5.49 4.97 -3.95
N MET A 123 5.24 5.30 -2.68
CA MET A 123 5.61 6.59 -2.11
C MET A 123 7.12 6.84 -2.18
N LEU A 124 7.91 5.83 -1.87
CA LEU A 124 9.37 5.96 -1.89
C LEU A 124 9.92 6.13 -3.31
N ARG A 125 9.29 5.52 -4.30
CA ARG A 125 9.69 5.68 -5.69
C ARG A 125 9.26 7.03 -6.27
N SER A 126 8.10 7.51 -5.87
CA SER A 126 7.55 8.75 -6.41
C SER A 126 8.31 10.00 -5.95
N ASP A 127 9.12 9.87 -4.91
CA ASP A 127 9.95 10.95 -4.40
C ASP A 127 11.23 11.18 -5.23
N ARG A 128 11.47 10.38 -6.24
CA ARG A 128 12.68 10.49 -7.06
C ARG A 128 12.53 11.38 -8.28
#